data_37d9096bc0bf8b9f4435a36c553189d2
#
_entry.id   37d9096bc0bf8b9f4435a36c553189d2
#
_cell.length_a   1.000
_cell.length_b   1.000
_cell.length_c   1.000
_cell.angle_alpha   90.00
_cell.angle_beta   90.00
_cell.angle_gamma   90.00
#
_symmetry.space_group_name_H-M   'P 1'
#
loop_
_entity.id
_entity.type
_entity.pdbx_description
1 polymer ?
#
loop_
_entity_poly.entity_id
_entity_poly.type
_entity_poly.pdbx_seq_one_letter_code
_entity_poly.pdbx_strand_id
1 'polypeptide(L)'
;MNPNMTGAMTDRMAGIARDVASPGTEIVPLTAGRGFPYIASRAEAQIGGALACEMIADHAEGADAAIIAAFGDPGLAGARELFDLPVVGMAEAALVSAAMLGERISIVTFSPVMRRWYLDSVRDAGLSARFAGVRTPDGHAPDLGNVQHSLREDLIRLCNRAVREDGADVVVLGGAPLAGLAPEIRGEVEAPVVDPISAATLQAQALAVLAPQAGFAGRASKPLPKTATGLPPALTRQFACG
;
A
#
# COMPACT_ATOMS: atom_id res chain seq x y z
N MET A 1 -1.31 -9.01 -0.82
CA MET A 1 -2.20 -9.20 -1.99
C MET A 1 -2.16 -8.00 -2.90
N ASN A 2 -2.06 -8.24 -4.20
CA ASN A 2 -2.08 -7.21 -5.22
C ASN A 2 -3.47 -7.17 -5.87
N PRO A 3 -4.26 -6.11 -5.70
CA PRO A 3 -5.62 -6.01 -6.25
C PRO A 3 -5.66 -5.69 -7.75
N ASN A 4 -4.51 -5.57 -8.43
CA ASN A 4 -4.42 -5.55 -9.89
C ASN A 4 -3.97 -6.90 -10.47
N MET A 5 -4.07 -7.06 -11.79
CA MET A 5 -3.86 -8.34 -12.49
C MET A 5 -2.40 -8.60 -12.92
N THR A 6 -1.44 -7.72 -12.56
CA THR A 6 -0.06 -7.85 -13.04
C THR A 6 0.78 -8.73 -12.11
N GLY A 7 0.91 -10.02 -12.45
CA GLY A 7 1.68 -11.01 -11.68
C GLY A 7 3.14 -10.62 -11.45
N ALA A 8 3.82 -10.11 -12.49
CA ALA A 8 5.21 -9.65 -12.35
C ALA A 8 5.39 -8.54 -11.29
N MET A 9 4.36 -7.70 -11.09
CA MET A 9 4.36 -6.69 -10.03
C MET A 9 4.19 -7.35 -8.66
N THR A 10 3.33 -8.35 -8.55
CA THR A 10 3.17 -9.15 -7.33
C THR A 10 4.47 -9.84 -6.95
N ASP A 11 5.14 -10.49 -7.92
CA ASP A 11 6.40 -11.20 -7.69
C ASP A 11 7.51 -10.27 -7.20
N ARG A 12 7.63 -9.08 -7.79
CA ARG A 12 8.56 -8.03 -7.35
C ARG A 12 8.28 -7.61 -5.91
N MET A 13 7.04 -7.26 -5.59
CA MET A 13 6.66 -6.86 -4.24
C MET A 13 6.87 -7.98 -3.22
N ALA A 14 6.60 -9.23 -3.61
CA ALA A 14 6.84 -10.39 -2.76
C ALA A 14 8.34 -10.63 -2.49
N GLY A 15 9.21 -10.39 -3.48
CA GLY A 15 10.66 -10.41 -3.30
C GLY A 15 11.10 -9.40 -2.23
N ILE A 16 10.70 -8.14 -2.39
CA ILE A 16 11.02 -7.06 -1.43
C ILE A 16 10.49 -7.37 -0.03
N ALA A 17 9.26 -7.90 0.07
CA ALA A 17 8.69 -8.30 1.35
C ALA A 17 9.51 -9.38 2.04
N ARG A 18 9.98 -10.40 1.30
CA ARG A 18 10.86 -11.47 1.83
C ARG A 18 12.22 -10.94 2.28
N ASP A 19 12.78 -9.98 1.56
CA ASP A 19 14.10 -9.40 1.87
C ASP A 19 14.11 -8.65 3.21
N VAL A 20 12.96 -8.08 3.62
CA VAL A 20 12.85 -7.32 4.88
C VAL A 20 12.15 -8.08 6.00
N ALA A 21 11.51 -9.20 5.69
CA ALA A 21 10.78 -10.00 6.66
C ALA A 21 11.73 -10.67 7.67
N SER A 22 11.29 -10.76 8.92
CA SER A 22 12.02 -11.49 9.96
C SER A 22 12.09 -12.99 9.64
N PRO A 23 13.14 -13.69 10.07
CA PRO A 23 13.24 -15.15 9.91
C PRO A 23 12.00 -15.89 10.43
N GLY A 24 11.51 -16.83 9.66
CA GLY A 24 10.30 -17.61 9.99
C GLY A 24 8.99 -16.98 9.52
N THR A 25 9.03 -15.79 8.91
CA THR A 25 7.84 -15.17 8.28
C THR A 25 7.59 -15.78 6.91
N GLU A 26 6.41 -16.30 6.69
CA GLU A 26 5.94 -16.72 5.37
C GLU A 26 5.22 -15.59 4.65
N ILE A 27 5.65 -15.28 3.43
CA ILE A 27 5.01 -14.31 2.55
C ILE A 27 4.23 -15.06 1.48
N VAL A 28 2.91 -14.97 1.52
CA VAL A 28 2.00 -15.58 0.53
C VAL A 28 1.56 -14.50 -0.48
N PRO A 29 2.14 -14.48 -1.69
CA PRO A 29 1.77 -13.49 -2.70
C PRO A 29 0.48 -13.87 -3.40
N LEU A 30 -0.44 -12.92 -3.53
CA LEU A 30 -1.72 -13.10 -4.22
C LEU A 30 -1.90 -12.00 -5.26
N THR A 31 -2.34 -12.39 -6.47
CA THR A 31 -2.65 -11.47 -7.58
C THR A 31 -4.12 -11.60 -7.92
N ALA A 32 -4.82 -10.48 -8.12
CA ALA A 32 -6.23 -10.50 -8.53
C ALA A 32 -6.39 -11.19 -9.89
N GLY A 33 -7.34 -12.14 -9.97
CA GLY A 33 -7.62 -12.87 -11.22
C GLY A 33 -8.48 -12.09 -12.21
N ARG A 34 -9.01 -10.91 -11.83
CA ARG A 34 -9.87 -10.04 -12.62
C ARG A 34 -9.70 -8.59 -12.22
N GLY A 35 -10.21 -7.66 -12.99
CA GLY A 35 -10.13 -6.22 -12.75
C GLY A 35 -9.23 -5.53 -13.76
N PHE A 36 -8.24 -4.77 -13.30
CA PHE A 36 -7.36 -3.97 -14.14
C PHE A 36 -5.91 -4.46 -14.09
N PRO A 37 -5.15 -4.38 -15.18
CA PRO A 37 -3.70 -4.63 -15.15
C PRO A 37 -2.95 -3.70 -14.20
N TYR A 38 -3.46 -2.47 -14.04
CA TYR A 38 -2.93 -1.46 -13.13
C TYR A 38 -4.08 -0.57 -12.65
N ILE A 39 -4.03 -0.14 -11.38
CA ILE A 39 -5.02 0.76 -10.78
C ILE A 39 -4.44 2.17 -10.80
N ALA A 40 -5.07 3.09 -11.54
CA ALA A 40 -4.58 4.44 -11.78
C ALA A 40 -5.57 5.55 -11.41
N SER A 41 -6.76 5.19 -10.95
CA SER A 41 -7.82 6.15 -10.62
C SER A 41 -8.62 5.74 -9.38
N ARG A 42 -9.32 6.73 -8.80
CA ARG A 42 -10.25 6.49 -7.69
C ARG A 42 -11.37 5.51 -8.06
N ALA A 43 -11.87 5.57 -9.31
CA ALA A 43 -12.92 4.67 -9.79
C ALA A 43 -12.41 3.22 -9.85
N GLU A 44 -11.22 3.01 -10.42
CA GLU A 44 -10.58 1.70 -10.44
C GLU A 44 -10.26 1.21 -9.02
N ALA A 45 -9.89 2.11 -8.11
CA ALA A 45 -9.63 1.79 -6.71
C ALA A 45 -10.86 1.25 -5.97
N GLN A 46 -12.08 1.71 -6.29
CA GLN A 46 -13.31 1.14 -5.71
C GLN A 46 -13.47 -0.33 -6.11
N ILE A 47 -13.23 -0.65 -7.37
CA ILE A 47 -13.28 -2.04 -7.88
C ILE A 47 -12.14 -2.86 -7.28
N GLY A 48 -10.93 -2.31 -7.26
CA GLY A 48 -9.76 -2.94 -6.62
C GLY A 48 -9.98 -3.21 -5.12
N GLY A 49 -10.69 -2.32 -4.42
CA GLY A 49 -11.05 -2.48 -3.01
C GLY A 49 -12.01 -3.66 -2.77
N ALA A 50 -13.02 -3.82 -3.63
CA ALA A 50 -13.89 -4.99 -3.58
C ALA A 50 -13.10 -6.28 -3.79
N LEU A 51 -12.19 -6.30 -4.78
CA LEU A 51 -11.31 -7.44 -5.05
C LEU A 51 -10.38 -7.74 -3.88
N ALA A 52 -9.82 -6.72 -3.23
CA ALA A 52 -9.00 -6.90 -2.03
C ALA A 52 -9.78 -7.59 -0.91
N CYS A 53 -11.02 -7.18 -0.65
CA CYS A 53 -11.89 -7.83 0.34
C CYS A 53 -12.20 -9.29 -0.03
N GLU A 54 -12.48 -9.58 -1.30
CA GLU A 54 -12.69 -10.96 -1.77
C GLU A 54 -11.44 -11.81 -1.55
N MET A 55 -10.26 -11.32 -1.93
CA MET A 55 -9.00 -12.03 -1.76
C MET A 55 -8.65 -12.28 -0.29
N ILE A 56 -8.94 -11.32 0.60
CA ILE A 56 -8.77 -11.53 2.04
C ILE A 56 -9.74 -12.63 2.53
N ALA A 57 -11.02 -12.56 2.13
CA ALA A 57 -12.01 -13.54 2.54
C ALA A 57 -11.64 -14.98 2.13
N ASP A 58 -11.01 -15.13 0.96
CA ASP A 58 -10.61 -16.44 0.42
C ASP A 58 -9.32 -17.00 1.06
N HIS A 59 -8.44 -16.13 1.61
CA HIS A 59 -7.07 -16.51 1.97
C HIS A 59 -6.64 -16.11 3.40
N ALA A 60 -7.52 -15.48 4.19
CA ALA A 60 -7.15 -15.00 5.52
C ALA A 60 -7.06 -16.12 6.59
N GLU A 61 -7.60 -17.31 6.30
CA GLU A 61 -7.51 -18.44 7.24
C GLU A 61 -6.04 -18.83 7.46
N GLY A 62 -5.61 -18.81 8.73
CA GLY A 62 -4.23 -19.10 9.11
C GLY A 62 -3.22 -17.98 8.85
N ALA A 63 -3.64 -16.83 8.33
CA ALA A 63 -2.76 -15.68 8.18
C ALA A 63 -2.75 -14.80 9.44
N ASP A 64 -1.59 -14.31 9.86
CA ASP A 64 -1.45 -13.41 11.01
C ASP A 64 -1.70 -11.94 10.65
N ALA A 65 -1.54 -11.56 9.40
CA ALA A 65 -1.83 -10.22 8.88
C ALA A 65 -2.06 -10.26 7.36
N ALA A 66 -2.71 -9.23 6.83
CA ALA A 66 -2.90 -9.04 5.40
C ALA A 66 -2.33 -7.68 4.96
N ILE A 67 -1.72 -7.62 3.77
CA ILE A 67 -1.22 -6.38 3.16
C ILE A 67 -1.98 -6.12 1.86
N ILE A 68 -2.60 -4.95 1.72
CA ILE A 68 -3.13 -4.45 0.45
C ILE A 68 -1.99 -3.77 -0.30
N ALA A 69 -1.40 -4.49 -1.26
CA ALA A 69 -0.19 -4.09 -1.96
C ALA A 69 -0.48 -3.21 -3.20
N ALA A 70 -1.18 -2.11 -2.97
CA ALA A 70 -1.44 -1.06 -3.97
C ALA A 70 -1.39 0.30 -3.28
N PHE A 71 -0.56 1.21 -3.79
CA PHE A 71 -0.40 2.55 -3.20
C PHE A 71 -1.66 3.39 -3.43
N GLY A 72 -2.32 3.75 -2.32
CA GLY A 72 -3.67 4.31 -2.30
C GLY A 72 -4.67 3.40 -1.57
N ASP A 73 -4.23 2.23 -1.13
CA ASP A 73 -4.89 1.34 -0.18
C ASP A 73 -6.36 1.03 -0.49
N PRO A 74 -6.68 0.56 -1.71
CA PRO A 74 -8.06 0.34 -2.12
C PRO A 74 -8.75 -0.67 -1.19
N GLY A 75 -9.87 -0.26 -0.58
CA GLY A 75 -10.67 -1.11 0.29
C GLY A 75 -10.17 -1.25 1.74
N LEU A 76 -9.09 -0.56 2.14
CA LEU A 76 -8.46 -0.74 3.46
C LEU A 76 -9.43 -0.54 4.63
N ALA A 77 -10.20 0.55 4.62
CA ALA A 77 -11.14 0.83 5.70
C ALA A 77 -12.20 -0.27 5.85
N GLY A 78 -12.81 -0.69 4.72
CA GLY A 78 -13.78 -1.78 4.71
C GLY A 78 -13.18 -3.14 5.11
N ALA A 79 -11.96 -3.42 4.68
CA ALA A 79 -11.27 -4.65 5.06
C ALA A 79 -10.98 -4.68 6.57
N ARG A 80 -10.54 -3.58 7.16
CA ARG A 80 -10.32 -3.46 8.61
C ARG A 80 -11.61 -3.59 9.42
N GLU A 81 -12.73 -3.15 8.88
CA GLU A 81 -14.04 -3.30 9.49
C GLU A 81 -14.51 -4.76 9.47
N LEU A 82 -14.25 -5.46 8.38
CA LEU A 82 -14.82 -6.77 8.08
C LEU A 82 -14.01 -7.96 8.66
N PHE A 83 -12.66 -7.90 8.61
CA PHE A 83 -11.81 -9.05 8.92
C PHE A 83 -11.17 -8.98 10.31
N ASP A 84 -11.03 -10.13 10.97
CA ASP A 84 -10.49 -10.29 12.34
C ASP A 84 -8.97 -10.51 12.37
N LEU A 85 -8.25 -9.74 11.56
CA LEU A 85 -6.79 -9.73 11.54
C LEU A 85 -6.28 -8.32 11.20
N PRO A 86 -5.01 -7.99 11.49
CA PRO A 86 -4.41 -6.76 11.03
C PRO A 86 -4.42 -6.66 9.50
N VAL A 87 -5.04 -5.61 8.96
CA VAL A 87 -4.97 -5.29 7.53
C VAL A 87 -4.15 -4.01 7.35
N VAL A 88 -3.06 -4.12 6.61
CA VAL A 88 -2.09 -3.05 6.39
C VAL A 88 -2.22 -2.53 4.95
N GLY A 89 -2.41 -1.22 4.81
CA GLY A 89 -2.33 -0.53 3.54
C GLY A 89 -0.89 -0.16 3.20
N MET A 90 -0.50 -0.34 1.95
CA MET A 90 0.85 -0.03 1.49
C MET A 90 1.18 1.46 1.58
N ALA A 91 0.24 2.35 1.24
CA ALA A 91 0.43 3.79 1.30
C ALA A 91 0.41 4.29 2.74
N GLU A 92 -0.57 3.88 3.55
CA GLU A 92 -0.66 4.26 4.95
C GLU A 92 0.59 3.83 5.73
N ALA A 93 1.02 2.58 5.57
CA ALA A 93 2.22 2.08 6.25
C ALA A 93 3.46 2.88 5.91
N ALA A 94 3.65 3.25 4.64
CA ALA A 94 4.77 4.09 4.22
C ALA A 94 4.69 5.49 4.82
N LEU A 95 3.50 6.11 4.80
CA LEU A 95 3.27 7.45 5.33
C LEU A 95 3.46 7.51 6.85
N VAL A 96 2.92 6.54 7.59
CA VAL A 96 3.07 6.45 9.05
C VAL A 96 4.54 6.19 9.42
N SER A 97 5.22 5.29 8.71
CA SER A 97 6.66 5.05 8.92
C SER A 97 7.48 6.30 8.62
N ALA A 98 7.19 7.01 7.55
CA ALA A 98 7.83 8.28 7.23
C ALA A 98 7.60 9.34 8.32
N ALA A 99 6.39 9.38 8.91
CA ALA A 99 6.07 10.28 10.00
C ALA A 99 6.88 10.01 11.29
N MET A 100 7.42 8.83 11.46
CA MET A 100 8.33 8.49 12.56
C MET A 100 9.79 8.84 12.26
N LEU A 101 10.14 9.05 10.99
CA LEU A 101 11.50 9.36 10.55
C LEU A 101 11.77 10.87 10.39
N GLY A 102 10.73 11.67 10.15
CA GLY A 102 10.87 13.11 9.98
C GLY A 102 9.55 13.86 10.19
N GLU A 103 9.61 15.17 10.30
CA GLU A 103 8.42 16.00 10.56
C GLU A 103 7.62 16.25 9.28
N ARG A 104 8.29 16.51 8.16
CA ARG A 104 7.68 16.86 6.88
C ARG A 104 7.90 15.78 5.84
N ILE A 105 6.80 15.28 5.28
CA ILE A 105 6.78 14.12 4.37
C ILE A 105 6.45 14.58 2.95
N SER A 106 7.19 14.12 1.96
CA SER A 106 6.83 14.26 0.55
C SER A 106 6.62 12.90 -0.11
N ILE A 107 5.72 12.84 -1.08
CA ILE A 107 5.57 11.70 -1.98
C ILE A 107 6.22 12.05 -3.33
N VAL A 108 7.09 11.18 -3.82
CA VAL A 108 7.59 11.23 -5.20
C VAL A 108 7.02 10.03 -5.95
N THR A 109 6.41 10.28 -7.10
CA THR A 109 5.78 9.24 -7.93
C THR A 109 6.07 9.47 -9.42
N PHE A 110 5.79 8.46 -10.23
CA PHE A 110 6.17 8.41 -11.65
C PHE A 110 5.11 8.99 -12.60
N SER A 111 3.94 9.37 -12.11
CA SER A 111 2.86 9.88 -12.96
C SER A 111 1.99 10.93 -12.26
N PRO A 112 1.69 12.07 -12.93
CA PRO A 112 0.85 13.12 -12.36
C PRO A 112 -0.61 12.71 -12.15
N VAL A 113 -1.12 11.70 -12.85
CA VAL A 113 -2.52 11.23 -12.70
C VAL A 113 -2.82 10.72 -11.31
N MET A 114 -1.80 10.21 -10.60
CA MET A 114 -1.92 9.66 -9.25
C MET A 114 -2.07 10.73 -8.16
N ARG A 115 -1.67 11.97 -8.45
CA ARG A 115 -1.54 13.03 -7.45
C ARG A 115 -2.79 13.20 -6.58
N ARG A 116 -3.97 13.26 -7.18
CA ARG A 116 -5.22 13.47 -6.44
C ARG A 116 -5.54 12.30 -5.51
N TRP A 117 -5.32 11.09 -5.96
CA TRP A 117 -5.57 9.89 -5.16
C TRP A 117 -4.55 9.77 -4.00
N TYR A 118 -3.29 10.09 -4.24
CA TYR A 118 -2.28 10.07 -3.18
C TYR A 118 -2.48 11.16 -2.12
N LEU A 119 -3.06 12.30 -2.49
CA LEU A 119 -3.51 13.29 -1.52
C LEU A 119 -4.66 12.78 -0.63
N ASP A 120 -5.53 11.93 -1.17
CA ASP A 120 -6.55 11.26 -0.35
C ASP A 120 -5.89 10.32 0.66
N SER A 121 -4.89 9.52 0.25
CA SER A 121 -4.15 8.63 1.17
C SER A 121 -3.49 9.39 2.32
N VAL A 122 -2.91 10.55 2.05
CA VAL A 122 -2.33 11.42 3.09
C VAL A 122 -3.38 11.92 4.07
N ARG A 123 -4.55 12.35 3.55
CA ARG A 123 -5.67 12.80 4.38
C ARG A 123 -6.21 11.66 5.24
N ASP A 124 -6.42 10.49 4.64
CA ASP A 124 -7.00 9.33 5.28
C ASP A 124 -6.06 8.75 6.36
N ALA A 125 -4.74 8.90 6.18
CA ALA A 125 -3.72 8.62 7.20
C ALA A 125 -3.63 9.71 8.31
N GLY A 126 -4.38 10.81 8.21
CA GLY A 126 -4.35 11.91 9.19
C GLY A 126 -3.09 12.77 9.14
N LEU A 127 -2.31 12.72 8.06
CA LEU A 127 -0.98 13.34 7.96
C LEU A 127 -0.95 14.64 7.14
N SER A 128 -2.10 15.23 6.82
CA SER A 128 -2.19 16.45 6.00
C SER A 128 -1.37 17.62 6.54
N ALA A 129 -1.29 17.79 7.87
CA ALA A 129 -0.52 18.87 8.49
C ALA A 129 1.01 18.68 8.39
N ARG A 130 1.46 17.46 8.14
CA ARG A 130 2.88 17.09 8.02
C ARG A 130 3.30 16.85 6.57
N PHE A 131 2.41 17.12 5.63
CA PHE A 131 2.63 16.83 4.23
C PHE A 131 3.23 18.00 3.47
N ALA A 132 4.40 17.81 2.86
CA ALA A 132 5.11 18.82 2.07
C ALA A 132 4.60 18.90 0.63
N GLY A 133 4.26 17.76 0.01
CA GLY A 133 3.74 17.75 -1.36
C GLY A 133 3.89 16.43 -2.09
N VAL A 134 3.35 16.40 -3.32
CA VAL A 134 3.59 15.31 -4.29
C VAL A 134 4.39 15.87 -5.46
N ARG A 135 5.52 15.24 -5.76
CA ARG A 135 6.31 15.53 -6.95
C ARG A 135 6.21 14.42 -7.97
N THR A 136 6.10 14.79 -9.23
CA THR A 136 5.97 13.89 -10.38
C THR A 136 6.86 14.38 -11.52
N PRO A 137 7.35 13.48 -12.39
CA PRO A 137 7.94 13.90 -13.66
C PRO A 137 6.89 14.63 -14.52
N ASP A 138 7.37 15.38 -15.50
CA ASP A 138 6.52 15.90 -16.56
C ASP A 138 6.10 14.77 -17.51
N GLY A 139 4.81 14.73 -17.87
CA GLY A 139 4.27 13.70 -18.75
C GLY A 139 3.86 12.39 -18.03
N HIS A 140 3.58 11.37 -18.83
CA HIS A 140 3.18 10.04 -18.33
C HIS A 140 4.32 9.05 -18.50
N ALA A 141 4.51 8.15 -17.55
CA ALA A 141 5.45 7.05 -17.70
C ALA A 141 5.01 6.13 -18.85
N PRO A 142 5.84 5.93 -19.87
CA PRO A 142 5.45 5.18 -21.06
C PRO A 142 5.34 3.67 -20.84
N ASP A 143 6.09 3.12 -19.87
CA ASP A 143 6.12 1.69 -19.55
C ASP A 143 6.23 1.47 -18.04
N LEU A 144 5.19 0.93 -17.43
CA LEU A 144 5.12 0.66 -15.99
C LEU A 144 6.11 -0.43 -15.55
N GLY A 145 6.45 -1.37 -16.45
CA GLY A 145 7.39 -2.45 -16.16
C GLY A 145 8.83 -1.98 -16.04
N ASN A 146 9.18 -0.89 -16.73
CA ASN A 146 10.54 -0.36 -16.81
C ASN A 146 10.71 1.03 -16.17
N VAL A 147 9.70 1.50 -15.45
CA VAL A 147 9.64 2.86 -14.91
C VAL A 147 10.80 3.19 -13.96
N GLN A 148 11.27 2.23 -13.18
CA GLN A 148 12.40 2.43 -12.26
C GLN A 148 13.70 2.73 -13.01
N HIS A 149 13.94 2.04 -14.11
CA HIS A 149 15.13 2.27 -14.91
C HIS A 149 15.02 3.54 -15.75
N SER A 150 13.89 3.71 -16.47
CA SER A 150 13.71 4.83 -17.39
C SER A 150 13.59 6.19 -16.70
N LEU A 151 13.10 6.25 -15.46
CA LEU A 151 12.91 7.49 -14.70
C LEU A 151 13.84 7.61 -13.49
N ARG A 152 14.84 6.74 -13.33
CA ARG A 152 15.69 6.70 -12.13
C ARG A 152 16.29 8.06 -11.78
N GLU A 153 16.96 8.70 -12.73
CA GLU A 153 17.59 10.02 -12.53
C GLU A 153 16.56 11.12 -12.24
N ASP A 154 15.42 11.07 -12.93
CA ASP A 154 14.33 12.02 -12.70
C ASP A 154 13.73 11.85 -11.30
N LEU A 155 13.54 10.62 -10.83
CA LEU A 155 13.04 10.34 -9.49
C LEU A 155 14.01 10.82 -8.41
N ILE A 156 15.32 10.56 -8.56
CA ILE A 156 16.35 11.09 -7.65
C ILE A 156 16.32 12.61 -7.62
N ARG A 157 16.28 13.26 -8.78
CA ARG A 157 16.17 14.72 -8.87
C ARG A 157 14.91 15.26 -8.18
N LEU A 158 13.76 14.59 -8.36
CA LEU A 158 12.50 14.97 -7.72
C LEU A 158 12.53 14.77 -6.21
N CYS A 159 13.18 13.71 -5.72
CA CYS A 159 13.39 13.49 -4.28
C CYS A 159 14.24 14.64 -3.68
N ASN A 160 15.37 14.98 -4.30
CA ASN A 160 16.22 16.07 -3.83
C ASN A 160 15.53 17.44 -3.92
N ARG A 161 14.68 17.65 -4.93
CA ARG A 161 13.85 18.84 -5.01
C ARG A 161 12.80 18.90 -3.91
N ALA A 162 12.19 17.77 -3.54
CA ALA A 162 11.26 17.72 -2.41
C ALA A 162 11.94 18.14 -1.10
N VAL A 163 13.19 17.73 -0.90
CA VAL A 163 13.99 18.14 0.27
C VAL A 163 14.31 19.64 0.23
N ARG A 164 14.90 20.11 -0.87
CA ARG A 164 15.45 21.47 -0.95
C ARG A 164 14.39 22.56 -1.13
N GLU A 165 13.32 22.27 -1.88
CA GLU A 165 12.31 23.27 -2.27
C GLU A 165 11.05 23.19 -1.39
N ASP A 166 10.62 21.97 -0.96
CA ASP A 166 9.40 21.78 -0.18
C ASP A 166 9.71 21.59 1.33
N GLY A 167 10.99 21.46 1.68
CA GLY A 167 11.43 21.23 3.07
C GLY A 167 11.02 19.86 3.60
N ALA A 168 11.02 18.83 2.74
CA ALA A 168 10.73 17.48 3.18
C ALA A 168 11.93 16.88 3.94
N ASP A 169 11.65 16.30 5.11
CA ASP A 169 12.64 15.53 5.89
C ASP A 169 12.71 14.07 5.46
N VAL A 170 11.63 13.57 4.84
CA VAL A 170 11.49 12.19 4.40
C VAL A 170 10.72 12.13 3.09
N VAL A 171 11.15 11.26 2.19
CA VAL A 171 10.47 11.01 0.93
C VAL A 171 9.89 9.59 0.89
N VAL A 172 8.64 9.47 0.48
CA VAL A 172 7.98 8.19 0.18
C VAL A 172 7.92 8.01 -1.33
N LEU A 173 8.38 6.86 -1.84
CA LEU A 173 8.20 6.50 -3.26
C LEU A 173 6.78 5.96 -3.49
N GLY A 174 5.92 6.76 -4.13
CA GLY A 174 4.52 6.42 -4.32
C GLY A 174 4.27 5.54 -5.55
N GLY A 175 3.71 4.36 -5.34
CA GLY A 175 3.27 3.46 -6.40
C GLY A 175 4.03 2.13 -6.46
N ALA A 176 3.28 1.04 -6.67
CA ALA A 176 3.84 -0.31 -6.78
C ALA A 176 4.94 -0.47 -7.86
N PRO A 177 4.90 0.24 -9.01
CA PRO A 177 6.01 0.22 -9.97
C PRO A 177 7.35 0.73 -9.42
N LEU A 178 7.36 1.54 -8.34
CA LEU A 178 8.57 2.04 -7.69
C LEU A 178 9.05 1.18 -6.52
N ALA A 179 8.33 0.11 -6.19
CA ALA A 179 8.72 -0.78 -5.11
C ALA A 179 10.13 -1.38 -5.34
N GLY A 180 10.99 -1.33 -4.33
CA GLY A 180 12.37 -1.78 -4.39
C GLY A 180 13.39 -0.73 -4.83
N LEU A 181 12.97 0.43 -5.34
CA LEU A 181 13.89 1.48 -5.78
C LEU A 181 14.54 2.23 -4.60
N ALA A 182 13.85 2.38 -3.48
CA ALA A 182 14.35 3.18 -2.34
C ALA A 182 15.74 2.74 -1.83
N PRO A 183 16.04 1.45 -1.60
CA PRO A 183 17.37 1.03 -1.19
C PRO A 183 18.46 1.32 -2.25
N GLU A 184 18.11 1.34 -3.53
CA GLU A 184 19.05 1.58 -4.62
C GLU A 184 19.48 3.04 -4.74
N ILE A 185 18.58 3.99 -4.39
CA ILE A 185 18.83 5.44 -4.55
C ILE A 185 19.15 6.15 -3.23
N ARG A 186 19.12 5.45 -2.09
CA ARG A 186 19.32 6.07 -0.76
C ARG A 186 20.62 6.86 -0.61
N GLY A 187 21.67 6.49 -1.33
CA GLY A 187 22.96 7.18 -1.33
C GLY A 187 23.01 8.44 -2.19
N GLU A 188 21.97 8.70 -2.97
CA GLU A 188 21.87 9.82 -3.92
C GLU A 188 20.78 10.82 -3.55
N VAL A 189 19.98 10.52 -2.51
CA VAL A 189 18.92 11.38 -2.00
C VAL A 189 19.33 11.94 -0.64
N GLU A 190 19.06 13.23 -0.43
CA GLU A 190 19.51 14.00 0.74
C GLU A 190 18.64 13.78 2.00
N ALA A 191 17.67 12.88 1.92
CA ALA A 191 16.78 12.51 3.02
C ALA A 191 16.51 10.99 3.01
N PRO A 192 16.03 10.41 4.12
CA PRO A 192 15.51 9.05 4.11
C PRO A 192 14.46 8.83 3.04
N VAL A 193 14.58 7.70 2.32
CA VAL A 193 13.61 7.28 1.29
C VAL A 193 12.91 6.02 1.78
N VAL A 194 11.59 6.06 1.85
CA VAL A 194 10.76 4.95 2.33
C VAL A 194 10.23 4.15 1.15
N ASP A 195 10.53 2.84 1.16
CA ASP A 195 9.90 1.86 0.27
C ASP A 195 8.56 1.42 0.87
N PRO A 196 7.44 1.53 0.13
CA PRO A 196 6.13 1.24 0.68
C PRO A 196 5.89 -0.24 1.03
N ILE A 197 6.45 -1.17 0.26
CA ILE A 197 6.30 -2.61 0.53
C ILE A 197 7.13 -3.02 1.75
N SER A 198 8.35 -2.51 1.86
CA SER A 198 9.18 -2.72 3.05
C SER A 198 8.48 -2.20 4.31
N ALA A 199 7.94 -0.98 4.25
CA ALA A 199 7.19 -0.40 5.36
C ALA A 199 5.95 -1.23 5.72
N ALA A 200 5.15 -1.64 4.72
CA ALA A 200 3.95 -2.44 4.94
C ALA A 200 4.27 -3.81 5.55
N THR A 201 5.35 -4.46 5.11
CA THR A 201 5.77 -5.76 5.63
C THR A 201 6.19 -5.66 7.10
N LEU A 202 7.02 -4.68 7.45
CA LEU A 202 7.48 -4.47 8.81
C LEU A 202 6.32 -4.06 9.75
N GLN A 203 5.40 -3.23 9.28
CA GLN A 203 4.20 -2.86 10.03
C GLN A 203 3.27 -4.06 10.22
N ALA A 204 3.08 -4.90 9.21
CA ALA A 204 2.26 -6.11 9.32
C ALA A 204 2.80 -7.06 10.39
N GLN A 205 4.11 -7.29 10.42
CA GLN A 205 4.76 -8.09 11.45
C GLN A 205 4.60 -7.49 12.85
N ALA A 206 4.81 -6.18 12.99
CA ALA A 206 4.63 -5.51 14.27
C ALA A 206 3.18 -5.61 14.78
N LEU A 207 2.20 -5.42 13.89
CA LEU A 207 0.79 -5.49 14.24
C LEU A 207 0.31 -6.93 14.53
N ALA A 208 0.85 -7.92 13.87
CA ALA A 208 0.58 -9.33 14.19
C ALA A 208 1.00 -9.69 15.63
N VAL A 209 2.11 -9.09 16.10
CA VAL A 209 2.56 -9.27 17.50
C VAL A 209 1.75 -8.44 18.49
N LEU A 210 1.46 -7.17 18.13
CA LEU A 210 0.74 -6.22 19.01
C LEU A 210 -0.75 -6.57 19.17
N ALA A 211 -1.38 -7.08 18.12
CA ALA A 211 -2.81 -7.34 18.08
C ALA A 211 -3.10 -8.70 17.44
N PRO A 212 -2.89 -9.80 18.16
CA PRO A 212 -3.22 -11.13 17.65
C PRO A 212 -4.73 -11.28 17.40
N GLN A 213 -5.10 -12.15 16.47
CA GLN A 213 -6.47 -12.31 15.94
C GLN A 213 -7.58 -12.34 17.01
N ALA A 214 -7.33 -12.95 18.16
CA ALA A 214 -8.32 -13.03 19.25
C ALA A 214 -8.83 -11.66 19.75
N GLY A 215 -8.09 -10.57 19.52
CA GLY A 215 -8.47 -9.21 19.93
C GLY A 215 -9.47 -8.52 18.99
N PHE A 216 -9.73 -9.08 17.81
CA PHE A 216 -10.54 -8.39 16.79
C PHE A 216 -12.03 -8.73 16.82
N ALA A 217 -12.42 -9.90 17.36
CA ALA A 217 -13.80 -10.42 17.28
C ALA A 217 -14.86 -9.53 17.96
N GLY A 218 -14.49 -8.77 18.99
CA GLY A 218 -15.41 -7.94 19.77
C GLY A 218 -15.50 -6.48 19.33
N ARG A 219 -15.02 -6.10 18.15
CA ARG A 219 -15.01 -4.69 17.72
C ARG A 219 -16.42 -4.17 17.41
N ALA A 220 -16.76 -3.00 17.96
CA ALA A 220 -18.02 -2.32 17.69
C ALA A 220 -18.17 -1.85 16.24
N SER A 221 -17.09 -1.81 15.47
CA SER A 221 -17.08 -1.39 14.07
C SER A 221 -17.50 -2.48 13.08
N LYS A 222 -17.71 -3.72 13.52
CA LYS A 222 -18.15 -4.79 12.62
C LYS A 222 -19.52 -4.50 12.00
N PRO A 223 -19.72 -4.81 10.70
CA PRO A 223 -21.01 -4.69 10.06
C PRO A 223 -22.04 -5.58 10.76
N LEU A 224 -23.27 -5.09 10.89
CA LEU A 224 -24.38 -5.93 11.37
C LEU A 224 -24.62 -7.08 10.37
N PRO A 225 -24.91 -8.30 10.86
CA PRO A 225 -25.18 -9.44 10.00
C PRO A 225 -26.32 -9.16 9.02
N LYS A 226 -26.10 -9.52 7.78
CA LYS A 226 -27.11 -9.40 6.72
C LYS A 226 -26.88 -10.40 5.60
N THR A 227 -27.95 -10.73 4.89
CA THR A 227 -27.86 -11.55 3.68
C THR A 227 -27.31 -10.72 2.52
N ALA A 228 -26.32 -11.24 1.82
CA ALA A 228 -25.80 -10.68 0.58
C ALA A 228 -26.17 -11.59 -0.60
N THR A 229 -26.35 -11.00 -1.78
CA THR A 229 -26.64 -11.73 -3.03
C THR A 229 -25.60 -11.36 -4.08
N GLY A 230 -25.10 -12.36 -4.80
CA GLY A 230 -24.15 -12.16 -5.91
C GLY A 230 -22.69 -11.90 -5.48
N LEU A 231 -22.37 -12.02 -4.19
CA LEU A 231 -21.00 -11.99 -3.70
C LEU A 231 -20.37 -13.39 -3.69
N PRO A 232 -19.03 -13.51 -3.79
CA PRO A 232 -18.33 -14.78 -3.58
C PRO A 232 -18.67 -15.42 -2.23
N PRO A 233 -18.74 -16.77 -2.15
CA PRO A 233 -19.16 -17.45 -0.92
C PRO A 233 -18.35 -17.10 0.33
N ALA A 234 -17.02 -16.96 0.21
CA ALA A 234 -16.17 -16.61 1.35
C ALA A 234 -16.49 -15.20 1.87
N LEU A 235 -16.67 -14.23 0.97
CA LEU A 235 -17.04 -12.86 1.34
C LEU A 235 -18.46 -12.79 1.90
N THR A 236 -19.41 -13.56 1.34
CA THR A 236 -20.79 -13.66 1.86
C THR A 236 -20.80 -14.13 3.33
N ARG A 237 -19.97 -15.10 3.67
CA ARG A 237 -19.84 -15.59 5.06
C ARG A 237 -19.41 -14.48 6.02
N GLN A 238 -18.52 -13.59 5.61
CA GLN A 238 -18.06 -12.49 6.48
C GLN A 238 -19.20 -11.54 6.87
N PHE A 239 -20.19 -11.33 6.01
CA PHE A 239 -21.36 -10.51 6.31
C PHE A 239 -22.50 -11.29 7.02
N ALA A 240 -22.45 -12.61 7.03
CA ALA A 240 -23.44 -13.44 7.71
C ALA A 240 -23.10 -13.73 9.18
N CYS A 241 -21.81 -13.69 9.53
CA CYS A 241 -21.29 -13.88 10.87
C CYS A 241 -20.98 -12.51 11.49
N GLY A 242 -21.82 -12.02 12.37
CA GLY A 242 -21.58 -10.80 13.15
C GLY A 242 -21.04 -11.12 14.53
#